data_507134a5221cab16e8cd0eb893da66f0
#
_entry.id   507134a5221cab16e8cd0eb893da66f0
#
_cell.length_a   1.000
_cell.length_b   1.000
_cell.length_c   1.000
_cell.angle_alpha   90.00
_cell.angle_beta   90.00
_cell.angle_gamma   90.00
#
_symmetry.space_group_name_H-M   'P 1'
#
loop_
_entity.id
_entity.type
_entity.pdbx_description
1 polymer ?
#
loop_
_entity_poly.entity_id
_entity_poly.type
_entity_poly.pdbx_seq_one_letter_code
_entity_poly.pdbx_strand_id
1 'polypeptide(L)'
;MNWLGKMIGLPESFLHTVGGTGGGVIQTTASEATLVCLLAARTRAIRDVQETDPELLPAEINSRLVAYCSDQVSHSIRCLYSRELE
;
A
#
# COMPACT_ATOMS: atom_id res chain seq x y z
N MET A 1 7.76 -17.01 -1.12
CA MET A 1 6.45 -16.31 -1.04
C MET A 1 5.36 -16.89 -1.95
N ASN A 2 5.71 -17.37 -3.12
CA ASN A 2 4.71 -17.99 -4.02
C ASN A 2 4.02 -19.20 -3.39
N TRP A 3 4.73 -20.02 -2.66
CA TRP A 3 4.14 -21.17 -1.98
C TRP A 3 3.11 -20.74 -0.93
N LEU A 4 3.42 -19.69 -0.15
CA LEU A 4 2.47 -19.15 0.81
C LEU A 4 1.24 -18.59 0.11
N GLY A 5 1.42 -17.83 -0.98
CA GLY A 5 0.34 -17.30 -1.78
C GLY A 5 -0.59 -18.38 -2.31
N LYS A 6 -0.03 -19.48 -2.80
CA LYS A 6 -0.82 -20.64 -3.26
C LYS A 6 -1.57 -21.30 -2.12
N MET A 7 -0.93 -21.46 -0.95
CA MET A 7 -1.56 -22.08 0.22
C MET A 7 -2.79 -21.32 0.71
N ILE A 8 -2.76 -19.99 0.69
CA ILE A 8 -3.89 -19.15 1.13
C ILE A 8 -4.88 -18.84 0.01
N GLY A 9 -4.65 -19.37 -1.20
CA GLY A 9 -5.61 -19.25 -2.31
C GLY A 9 -5.60 -17.92 -3.04
N LEU A 10 -4.49 -17.20 -3.06
CA LEU A 10 -4.38 -15.94 -3.78
C LEU A 10 -4.41 -16.17 -5.30
N PRO A 11 -5.02 -15.23 -6.08
CA PRO A 11 -4.96 -15.26 -7.53
C PRO A 11 -3.52 -15.19 -8.05
N GLU A 12 -3.29 -15.74 -9.24
CA GLU A 12 -1.96 -15.76 -9.86
C GLU A 12 -1.34 -14.37 -10.05
N SER A 13 -2.16 -13.34 -10.19
CA SER A 13 -1.70 -11.96 -10.33
C SER A 13 -0.90 -11.46 -9.11
N PHE A 14 -1.08 -12.07 -7.94
CA PHE A 14 -0.32 -11.74 -6.72
C PHE A 14 0.99 -12.53 -6.59
N LEU A 15 1.17 -13.57 -7.40
CA LEU A 15 2.37 -14.40 -7.36
C LEU A 15 3.49 -13.75 -8.15
N HIS A 16 4.73 -13.99 -7.70
CA HIS A 16 5.90 -13.50 -8.43
C HIS A 16 6.14 -14.35 -9.67
N THR A 17 6.11 -13.71 -10.83
CA THR A 17 6.44 -14.32 -12.12
C THR A 17 7.38 -13.41 -12.88
N VAL A 18 8.18 -13.99 -13.79
CA VAL A 18 9.07 -13.19 -14.66
C VAL A 18 8.23 -12.27 -15.54
N GLY A 19 8.48 -10.96 -15.45
CA GLY A 19 7.70 -9.94 -16.17
C GLY A 19 6.38 -9.57 -15.52
N GLY A 20 5.99 -10.21 -14.42
CA GLY A 20 4.79 -9.88 -13.67
C GLY A 20 5.05 -8.80 -12.63
N THR A 21 3.95 -8.23 -12.10
CA THR A 21 3.99 -7.19 -11.06
C THR A 21 3.69 -7.71 -9.66
N GLY A 22 3.32 -8.98 -9.54
CA GLY A 22 3.01 -9.61 -8.26
C GLY A 22 4.25 -10.00 -7.48
N GLY A 23 4.09 -10.17 -6.18
CA GLY A 23 5.15 -10.60 -5.29
C GLY A 23 4.76 -10.45 -3.83
N GLY A 24 5.65 -10.80 -2.96
CA GLY A 24 5.41 -10.69 -1.53
C GLY A 24 6.71 -10.66 -0.74
N VAL A 25 6.62 -10.17 0.47
CA VAL A 25 7.74 -10.10 1.40
C VAL A 25 7.22 -10.28 2.82
N ILE A 26 8.03 -10.93 3.66
CA ILE A 26 7.75 -11.07 5.08
C ILE A 26 8.44 -9.93 5.82
N GLN A 27 7.65 -9.16 6.58
CA GLN A 27 8.16 -8.08 7.41
C GLN A 27 8.40 -8.55 8.84
N THR A 28 9.21 -7.80 9.59
CA THR A 28 9.58 -8.12 10.96
C THR A 28 8.39 -8.04 11.92
N THR A 29 7.49 -7.07 11.71
CA THR A 29 6.30 -6.86 12.56
C THR A 29 5.09 -6.53 11.71
N ALA A 30 3.90 -6.70 12.30
CA ALA A 30 2.64 -6.32 11.65
C ALA A 30 2.56 -4.80 11.39
N SER A 31 3.11 -4.00 12.31
CA SER A 31 3.15 -2.54 12.15
C SER A 31 4.01 -2.12 10.96
N GLU A 32 5.17 -2.75 10.76
CA GLU A 32 6.01 -2.50 9.59
C GLU A 32 5.33 -2.93 8.30
N ALA A 33 4.65 -4.08 8.31
CA ALA A 33 3.90 -4.56 7.15
C ALA A 33 2.82 -3.56 6.74
N THR A 34 2.09 -3.03 7.72
CA THR A 34 1.06 -2.01 7.48
C THR A 34 1.66 -0.73 6.91
N LEU A 35 2.80 -0.27 7.43
CA LEU A 35 3.49 0.92 6.91
C LEU A 35 3.90 0.72 5.46
N VAL A 36 4.49 -0.41 5.11
CA VAL A 36 4.89 -0.72 3.73
C VAL A 36 3.69 -0.73 2.80
N CYS A 37 2.58 -1.33 3.21
CA CYS A 37 1.35 -1.35 2.42
C CYS A 37 0.78 0.06 2.22
N LEU A 38 0.80 0.89 3.26
CA LEU A 38 0.32 2.27 3.19
C LEU A 38 1.16 3.11 2.22
N LEU A 39 2.49 2.98 2.29
CA LEU A 39 3.40 3.68 1.38
C LEU A 39 3.21 3.23 -0.07
N ALA A 40 3.03 1.94 -0.30
CA ALA A 40 2.77 1.40 -1.63
C ALA A 40 1.43 1.92 -2.19
N ALA A 41 0.39 1.93 -1.37
CA ALA A 41 -0.92 2.44 -1.76
C ALA A 41 -0.87 3.94 -2.09
N ARG A 42 -0.13 4.72 -1.30
CA ARG A 42 0.08 6.15 -1.56
C ARG A 42 0.77 6.38 -2.90
N THR A 43 1.85 5.66 -3.16
CA THR A 43 2.59 5.77 -4.42
C THR A 43 1.71 5.42 -5.61
N ARG A 44 0.93 4.34 -5.50
CA ARG A 44 0.01 3.92 -6.55
C ARG A 44 -1.08 4.96 -6.81
N ALA A 45 -1.67 5.51 -5.75
CA ALA A 45 -2.70 6.54 -5.87
C ALA A 45 -2.17 7.79 -6.56
N ILE A 46 -0.95 8.23 -6.21
CA ILE A 46 -0.30 9.38 -6.83
C ILE A 46 -0.07 9.12 -8.33
N ARG A 47 0.42 7.96 -8.70
CA ARG A 47 0.64 7.59 -10.10
C ARG A 47 -0.66 7.57 -10.91
N ASP A 48 -1.72 6.98 -10.34
CA ASP A 48 -3.01 6.90 -11.01
C ASP A 48 -3.59 8.28 -11.30
N VAL A 49 -3.47 9.21 -10.36
CA VAL A 49 -3.93 10.59 -10.54
C VAL A 49 -3.05 11.33 -11.55
N GLN A 50 -1.75 11.14 -11.53
CA GLN A 50 -0.82 11.74 -12.49
C GLN A 50 -1.07 11.27 -13.93
N GLU A 51 -1.46 10.03 -14.13
CA GLU A 51 -1.83 9.51 -15.44
C GLU A 51 -3.10 10.19 -15.96
N THR A 52 -4.04 10.52 -15.08
CA THR A 52 -5.27 11.22 -15.41
C THR A 52 -5.03 12.72 -15.62
N ASP A 53 -4.19 13.33 -14.79
CA ASP A 53 -3.88 14.77 -14.84
C ASP A 53 -2.37 14.99 -14.63
N PRO A 54 -1.57 15.01 -15.72
CA PRO A 54 -0.11 15.15 -15.63
C PRO A 54 0.37 16.49 -15.09
N GLU A 55 -0.49 17.51 -15.05
CA GLU A 55 -0.12 18.86 -14.58
C GLU A 55 -0.02 18.95 -13.07
N LEU A 56 -0.64 18.00 -12.34
CA LEU A 56 -0.60 18.01 -10.88
C LEU A 56 0.76 17.52 -10.35
N LEU A 57 1.28 18.25 -9.38
CA LEU A 57 2.52 17.85 -8.69
C LEU A 57 2.22 16.74 -7.68
N PRO A 58 3.17 15.81 -7.47
CA PRO A 58 2.99 14.74 -6.47
C PRO A 58 2.65 15.26 -5.07
N ALA A 59 3.22 16.40 -4.66
CA ALA A 59 2.96 17.00 -3.35
C ALA A 59 1.50 17.46 -3.21
N GLU A 60 0.91 18.02 -4.26
CA GLU A 60 -0.50 18.45 -4.27
C GLU A 60 -1.43 17.24 -4.18
N ILE A 61 -1.13 16.18 -4.92
CA ILE A 61 -1.90 14.94 -4.88
C ILE A 61 -1.83 14.34 -3.48
N ASN A 62 -0.64 14.27 -2.91
CA ASN A 62 -0.45 13.72 -1.57
C ASN A 62 -1.24 14.48 -0.49
N SER A 63 -1.34 15.80 -0.61
CA SER A 63 -2.10 16.63 0.35
C SER A 63 -3.61 16.36 0.31
N ARG A 64 -4.12 15.79 -0.77
CA ARG A 64 -5.55 15.48 -0.95
C ARG A 64 -5.90 14.03 -0.65
N LEU A 65 -4.90 13.17 -0.43
CA LEU A 65 -5.15 11.77 -0.12
C LEU A 65 -5.75 11.62 1.28
N VAL A 66 -6.68 10.70 1.40
CA VAL A 66 -7.35 10.35 2.65
C VAL A 66 -7.30 8.84 2.83
N ALA A 67 -6.96 8.40 4.02
CA ALA A 67 -7.00 6.99 4.39
C ALA A 67 -8.09 6.74 5.41
N TYR A 68 -8.79 5.63 5.25
CA TYR A 68 -9.86 5.22 6.14
C TYR A 68 -9.42 3.99 6.92
N CYS A 69 -9.76 3.95 8.19
CA CYS A 69 -9.54 2.78 9.03
C CYS A 69 -10.69 2.59 10.00
N SER A 70 -10.85 1.35 10.47
CA SER A 70 -11.80 1.04 11.52
C SER A 70 -11.30 1.55 12.88
N ASP A 71 -12.21 1.84 13.81
CA ASP A 71 -11.84 2.16 15.18
C ASP A 71 -11.34 0.94 15.96
N GLN A 72 -11.48 -0.24 15.38
CA GLN A 72 -10.95 -1.49 15.92
C GLN A 72 -9.47 -1.71 15.58
N VAL A 73 -8.88 -0.86 14.76
CA VAL A 73 -7.47 -0.93 14.38
C VAL A 73 -6.58 -0.61 15.57
N SER A 74 -5.42 -1.25 15.67
CA SER A 74 -4.48 -1.03 16.76
C SER A 74 -4.02 0.44 16.82
N HIS A 75 -3.65 0.88 18.03
CA HIS A 75 -3.20 2.26 18.26
C HIS A 75 -2.00 2.64 17.38
N SER A 76 -1.05 1.74 17.20
CA SER A 76 0.14 1.97 16.36
C SER A 76 -0.23 2.25 14.91
N ILE A 77 -1.22 1.54 14.37
CA ILE A 77 -1.71 1.73 13.01
C ILE A 77 -2.40 3.08 12.88
N ARG A 78 -3.21 3.47 13.88
CA ARG A 78 -3.84 4.80 13.91
C ARG A 78 -2.81 5.93 13.88
N CYS A 79 -1.73 5.79 14.65
CA CYS A 79 -0.65 6.77 14.66
C CYS A 79 0.06 6.87 13.31
N LEU A 80 0.26 5.75 12.62
CA LEU A 80 0.84 5.73 11.28
C LEU A 80 -0.03 6.49 10.28
N TYR A 81 -1.34 6.22 10.27
CA TYR A 81 -2.26 6.93 9.41
C TYR A 81 -2.25 8.44 9.68
N SER A 82 -2.24 8.86 10.93
CA SER A 82 -2.21 10.27 11.29
C SER A 82 -0.93 10.96 10.82
N ARG A 83 0.22 10.30 10.91
CA ARG A 83 1.51 10.85 10.51
C ARG A 83 1.69 10.95 8.99
N GLU A 84 1.24 9.94 8.27
CA GLU A 84 1.41 9.90 6.82
C GLU A 84 0.50 10.88 6.07
N LEU A 85 -0.59 11.29 6.71
CA LEU A 85 -1.56 12.22 6.10
C LEU A 85 -1.35 13.69 6.49
N GLU A 86 -0.53 13.95 7.49
CA GLU A 86 -0.07 15.31 7.84
C GLU A 86 1.13 15.72 6.99
#